data_045d821f1721241498a3ac23c4cf3ef6
#
_entry.id   045d821f1721241498a3ac23c4cf3ef6
#
_cell.length_a   1.000
_cell.length_b   1.000
_cell.length_c   1.000
_cell.angle_alpha   90.00
_cell.angle_beta   90.00
_cell.angle_gamma   90.00
#
_symmetry.space_group_name_H-M   'P 1'
#
loop_
_entity.id
_entity.type
_entity.pdbx_description
1 polymer ?
#
loop_
_entity_poly.entity_id
_entity_poly.type
_entity_poly.pdbx_seq_one_letter_code
_entity_poly.pdbx_strand_id
1 'polypeptide(L)'
;VKSYLIKPELNGEYPIAVHADGVYIYDADEKKYLDGSSGAVTCNIGHGVKEIIDPLYDQLKNLSFVYRSQFSNLPAEQLAEELANLLPGDLTRSFFVNSGSEAIETAMKIAIQYWQDKNHPQKTKFISRWNSYHGITNGALALSGFYERRVRFTHMIEHYPAVSAPNCYRCPYQLAYPECGIACAQELEKAIHRIGKSNVAAFVAEPIVGAAGAAITPPEGYYEKIKKVCEKNDVLFIADEVMSGIGRTGKWLAIEHWNVEPDIVALGKGISGGYAPIAATVVSDSIIQVIENGSRIIMSGHTFSANPFSARAGLEVIRYSKAKNVCRQAELMGEQLQKQLQDWMMYTKIIGDIRGKGLLIGVEFVRNKETKDPFPPEFGLTEKIVKEAKKRGLLLYPSSAGLDTAGNAVIISPPLTISKKEMQELFHLFQSVIQSVEITCEKEGKL
;
A
#
# COMPACT_ATOMS: atom_id res chain seq x y z
N VAL A 1 -23.65 -0.98 24.48
CA VAL A 1 -24.65 -1.12 23.38
C VAL A 1 -24.30 -2.37 22.57
N LYS A 2 -25.29 -3.25 22.34
CA LYS A 2 -25.10 -4.46 21.49
C LYS A 2 -24.75 -4.02 20.08
N SER A 3 -23.62 -4.48 19.55
CA SER A 3 -23.20 -4.20 18.18
C SER A 3 -23.81 -5.22 17.22
N TYR A 4 -24.33 -4.75 16.09
CA TYR A 4 -24.78 -5.58 14.97
C TYR A 4 -23.73 -5.64 13.84
N LEU A 5 -22.59 -4.95 14.01
CA LEU A 5 -21.47 -5.00 13.08
C LEU A 5 -20.58 -6.20 13.42
N ILE A 6 -20.17 -6.94 12.40
CA ILE A 6 -19.09 -7.93 12.52
C ILE A 6 -17.77 -7.16 12.55
N LYS A 7 -17.13 -7.17 13.71
CA LYS A 7 -15.85 -6.48 13.92
C LYS A 7 -14.68 -7.43 13.70
N PRO A 8 -13.46 -6.93 13.42
CA PRO A 8 -12.27 -7.77 13.29
C PRO A 8 -12.04 -8.70 14.51
N GLU A 9 -12.19 -8.16 15.71
CA GLU A 9 -12.25 -8.94 16.96
C GLU A 9 -13.69 -8.93 17.45
N LEU A 10 -14.35 -10.09 17.46
CA LEU A 10 -15.78 -10.20 17.79
C LEU A 10 -16.11 -9.68 19.20
N ASN A 11 -15.20 -9.88 20.16
CA ASN A 11 -15.30 -9.41 21.54
C ASN A 11 -14.49 -8.14 21.83
N GLY A 12 -13.91 -7.53 20.77
CA GLY A 12 -13.10 -6.32 20.91
C GLY A 12 -13.93 -5.08 21.25
N GLU A 13 -13.41 -4.25 22.12
CA GLU A 13 -13.97 -2.93 22.42
C GLU A 13 -13.40 -1.89 21.46
N TYR A 14 -14.29 -1.21 20.74
CA TYR A 14 -13.91 -0.15 19.81
C TYR A 14 -14.64 1.14 20.20
N PRO A 15 -13.90 2.25 20.44
CA PRO A 15 -14.54 3.55 20.63
C PRO A 15 -15.32 3.96 19.40
N ILE A 16 -16.38 4.73 19.59
CA ILE A 16 -17.21 5.26 18.51
C ILE A 16 -16.62 6.60 18.09
N ALA A 17 -16.01 6.68 16.91
CA ALA A 17 -15.56 7.94 16.33
C ALA A 17 -16.78 8.78 15.93
N VAL A 18 -16.81 10.06 16.32
CA VAL A 18 -17.94 10.97 16.06
C VAL A 18 -17.59 12.12 15.13
N HIS A 19 -16.36 12.62 15.17
CA HIS A 19 -15.87 13.61 14.20
C HIS A 19 -14.35 13.50 14.03
N ALA A 20 -13.84 14.17 13.01
CA ALA A 20 -12.41 14.28 12.77
C ALA A 20 -12.09 15.60 12.06
N ASP A 21 -10.91 16.15 12.35
CA ASP A 21 -10.41 17.38 11.75
C ASP A 21 -8.89 17.32 11.57
N GLY A 22 -8.42 17.66 10.36
CA GLY A 22 -7.02 17.56 10.01
C GLY A 22 -6.45 16.16 10.26
N VAL A 23 -5.49 16.05 11.19
CA VAL A 23 -4.84 14.79 11.56
C VAL A 23 -5.44 14.15 12.84
N TYR A 24 -6.54 14.68 13.35
CA TYR A 24 -7.13 14.22 14.61
C TYR A 24 -8.49 13.58 14.42
N ILE A 25 -8.74 12.52 15.18
CA ILE A 25 -10.04 11.83 15.31
C ILE A 25 -10.50 11.95 16.75
N TYR A 26 -11.81 12.13 16.95
CA TYR A 26 -12.43 12.25 18.27
C TYR A 26 -13.50 11.19 18.43
N ASP A 27 -13.53 10.55 19.61
CA ASP A 27 -14.55 9.57 19.95
C ASP A 27 -15.73 10.20 20.73
N ALA A 28 -16.72 9.36 21.03
CA ALA A 28 -17.92 9.79 21.74
C ALA A 28 -17.66 10.27 23.19
N ASP A 29 -16.50 9.98 23.75
CA ASP A 29 -16.06 10.44 25.07
C ASP A 29 -15.15 11.68 24.96
N GLU A 30 -15.17 12.38 23.82
CA GLU A 30 -14.34 13.56 23.49
C GLU A 30 -12.83 13.30 23.55
N LYS A 31 -12.42 12.04 23.55
CA LYS A 31 -11.00 11.70 23.53
C LYS A 31 -10.43 11.94 22.13
N LYS A 32 -9.34 12.71 22.10
CA LYS A 32 -8.59 13.04 20.89
C LYS A 32 -7.54 11.97 20.58
N TYR A 33 -7.49 11.58 19.32
CA TYR A 33 -6.46 10.68 18.78
C TYR A 33 -5.74 11.35 17.61
N LEU A 34 -4.41 11.40 17.67
CA LEU A 34 -3.58 11.75 16.50
C LEU A 34 -3.52 10.53 15.59
N ASP A 35 -3.95 10.69 14.33
CA ASP A 35 -3.95 9.61 13.33
C ASP A 35 -2.55 9.43 12.73
N GLY A 36 -1.69 8.70 13.43
CA GLY A 36 -0.36 8.32 12.95
C GLY A 36 -0.36 7.20 11.93
N SER A 37 -1.55 6.76 11.47
CA SER A 37 -1.73 5.65 10.52
C SER A 37 -2.49 6.05 9.25
N SER A 38 -3.11 7.24 9.21
CA SER A 38 -4.10 7.61 8.17
C SER A 38 -5.19 6.53 8.02
N GLY A 39 -5.66 5.97 9.14
CA GLY A 39 -6.49 4.78 9.15
C GLY A 39 -5.73 3.56 8.62
N ALA A 40 -6.05 3.09 7.42
CA ALA A 40 -5.33 2.03 6.73
C ALA A 40 -4.37 2.59 5.66
N VAL A 41 -3.61 3.65 5.98
CA VAL A 41 -2.77 4.41 5.03
C VAL A 41 -3.60 5.00 3.89
N THR A 42 -4.77 5.55 4.23
CA THR A 42 -5.80 5.97 3.27
C THR A 42 -6.04 7.48 3.32
N CYS A 43 -6.16 8.08 4.52
CA CYS A 43 -6.49 9.49 4.71
C CYS A 43 -5.29 10.40 4.42
N ASN A 44 -4.83 10.41 3.15
CA ASN A 44 -3.60 11.12 2.76
C ASN A 44 -3.65 12.62 3.03
N ILE A 45 -4.82 13.25 2.92
CA ILE A 45 -5.00 14.70 3.08
C ILE A 45 -5.67 15.09 4.41
N GLY A 46 -5.88 14.12 5.31
CA GLY A 46 -6.59 14.33 6.57
C GLY A 46 -8.11 14.47 6.40
N HIS A 47 -8.75 14.92 7.45
CA HIS A 47 -10.20 14.99 7.58
C HIS A 47 -10.73 16.43 7.46
N GLY A 48 -12.01 16.58 7.11
CA GLY A 48 -12.70 17.86 7.18
C GLY A 48 -12.32 18.89 6.09
N VAL A 49 -11.65 18.47 5.01
CA VAL A 49 -11.19 19.39 3.94
C VAL A 49 -12.39 19.89 3.12
N LYS A 50 -12.74 21.17 3.28
CA LYS A 50 -13.89 21.80 2.61
C LYS A 50 -13.78 21.77 1.10
N GLU A 51 -12.57 21.97 0.56
CA GLU A 51 -12.28 21.94 -0.87
C GLU A 51 -12.64 20.59 -1.52
N ILE A 52 -12.79 19.54 -0.71
CA ILE A 52 -13.27 18.22 -1.17
C ILE A 52 -14.79 18.09 -0.91
N ILE A 53 -15.24 18.46 0.29
CA ILE A 53 -16.63 18.23 0.74
C ILE A 53 -17.63 19.02 -0.11
N ASP A 54 -17.37 20.30 -0.37
CA ASP A 54 -18.30 21.16 -1.09
C ASP A 54 -18.56 20.65 -2.53
N PRO A 55 -17.55 20.33 -3.35
CA PRO A 55 -17.75 19.72 -4.66
C PRO A 55 -18.48 18.37 -4.64
N LEU A 56 -18.28 17.55 -3.58
CA LEU A 56 -18.97 16.28 -3.44
C LEU A 56 -20.47 16.47 -3.15
N TYR A 57 -20.81 17.44 -2.33
CA TYR A 57 -22.21 17.82 -2.08
C TYR A 57 -22.92 18.25 -3.36
N ASP A 58 -22.28 19.08 -4.19
CA ASP A 58 -22.83 19.51 -5.46
C ASP A 58 -22.94 18.36 -6.47
N GLN A 59 -21.97 17.45 -6.47
CA GLN A 59 -22.03 16.25 -7.32
C GLN A 59 -23.24 15.39 -7.02
N LEU A 60 -23.54 15.15 -5.74
CA LEU A 60 -24.70 14.34 -5.32
C LEU A 60 -26.04 14.97 -5.73
N LYS A 61 -26.13 16.31 -5.74
CA LYS A 61 -27.33 17.02 -6.22
C LYS A 61 -27.57 16.84 -7.72
N ASN A 62 -26.48 16.79 -8.49
CA ASN A 62 -26.57 16.82 -9.95
C ASN A 62 -26.66 15.39 -10.54
N LEU A 63 -25.80 14.47 -10.07
CA LEU A 63 -25.72 13.13 -10.63
C LEU A 63 -25.10 12.17 -9.62
N SER A 64 -25.89 11.27 -9.04
CA SER A 64 -25.44 10.29 -8.05
C SER A 64 -24.89 9.02 -8.69
N PHE A 65 -25.46 8.58 -9.82
CA PHE A 65 -25.08 7.33 -10.48
C PHE A 65 -25.45 7.33 -11.97
N VAL A 66 -24.56 6.74 -12.77
CA VAL A 66 -24.85 6.28 -14.15
C VAL A 66 -24.15 4.95 -14.38
N TYR A 67 -24.75 4.12 -15.23
CA TYR A 67 -24.12 2.84 -15.58
C TYR A 67 -23.14 3.04 -16.73
N ARG A 68 -21.90 2.66 -16.50
CA ARG A 68 -20.74 2.94 -17.40
C ARG A 68 -20.89 2.41 -18.84
N SER A 69 -21.74 1.39 -19.07
CA SER A 69 -22.00 0.90 -20.43
C SER A 69 -23.07 1.69 -21.18
N GLN A 70 -23.74 2.63 -20.50
CA GLN A 70 -24.76 3.48 -21.08
C GLN A 70 -24.31 4.95 -21.20
N PHE A 71 -23.52 5.42 -20.22
CA PHE A 71 -23.04 6.78 -20.16
C PHE A 71 -21.62 6.84 -19.60
N SER A 72 -20.80 7.74 -20.14
CA SER A 72 -19.67 8.29 -19.42
C SER A 72 -20.11 9.41 -18.46
N ASN A 73 -19.22 9.88 -17.60
CA ASN A 73 -19.49 11.03 -16.73
C ASN A 73 -18.28 11.93 -16.59
N LEU A 74 -18.52 13.23 -16.50
CA LEU A 74 -17.46 14.23 -16.50
C LEU A 74 -16.42 14.03 -15.35
N PRO A 75 -16.80 13.75 -14.08
CA PRO A 75 -15.81 13.50 -13.04
C PRO A 75 -14.87 12.34 -13.33
N ALA A 76 -15.37 11.24 -13.92
CA ALA A 76 -14.51 10.09 -14.24
C ALA A 76 -13.55 10.39 -15.40
N GLU A 77 -14.02 11.09 -16.45
CA GLU A 77 -13.15 11.53 -17.56
C GLU A 77 -12.05 12.48 -17.08
N GLN A 78 -12.41 13.47 -16.25
CA GLN A 78 -11.45 14.41 -15.70
C GLN A 78 -10.45 13.76 -14.75
N LEU A 79 -10.89 12.80 -13.92
CA LEU A 79 -9.96 12.06 -13.07
C LEU A 79 -9.00 11.22 -13.91
N ALA A 80 -9.47 10.57 -14.97
CA ALA A 80 -8.63 9.80 -15.89
C ALA A 80 -7.59 10.70 -16.58
N GLU A 81 -8.00 11.89 -17.04
CA GLU A 81 -7.10 12.88 -17.62
C GLU A 81 -6.06 13.40 -16.62
N GLU A 82 -6.46 13.71 -15.37
CA GLU A 82 -5.53 14.12 -14.32
C GLU A 82 -4.50 13.02 -14.03
N LEU A 83 -4.92 11.75 -13.97
CA LEU A 83 -4.00 10.63 -13.76
C LEU A 83 -3.06 10.45 -14.97
N ALA A 84 -3.56 10.52 -16.19
CA ALA A 84 -2.74 10.43 -17.41
C ALA A 84 -1.67 11.52 -17.49
N ASN A 85 -1.98 12.75 -17.03
CA ASN A 85 -1.03 13.85 -16.98
C ASN A 85 -0.03 13.78 -15.82
N LEU A 86 -0.29 12.93 -14.83
CA LEU A 86 0.45 12.87 -13.58
C LEU A 86 1.42 11.69 -13.53
N LEU A 87 1.04 10.57 -14.15
CA LEU A 87 1.78 9.33 -14.07
C LEU A 87 2.88 9.25 -15.15
N PRO A 88 3.98 8.52 -14.88
CA PRO A 88 5.11 8.44 -15.81
C PRO A 88 4.81 7.58 -17.04
N GLY A 89 5.60 7.80 -18.09
CA GLY A 89 5.56 7.01 -19.33
C GLY A 89 4.27 7.13 -20.10
N ASP A 90 3.77 6.01 -20.61
CA ASP A 90 2.53 5.92 -21.37
C ASP A 90 1.34 5.37 -20.54
N LEU A 91 1.37 5.50 -19.21
CA LEU A 91 0.29 5.13 -18.28
C LEU A 91 -0.89 6.12 -18.38
N THR A 92 -1.69 6.01 -19.43
CA THR A 92 -2.69 7.01 -19.79
C THR A 92 -4.14 6.51 -19.75
N ARG A 93 -4.37 5.21 -19.56
CA ARG A 93 -5.71 4.61 -19.63
C ARG A 93 -6.16 4.08 -18.27
N SER A 94 -7.18 4.68 -17.70
CA SER A 94 -7.67 4.36 -16.35
C SER A 94 -8.96 3.54 -16.39
N PHE A 95 -8.99 2.45 -15.60
CA PHE A 95 -10.18 1.68 -15.29
C PHE A 95 -10.51 1.83 -13.81
N PHE A 96 -11.61 2.54 -13.49
CA PHE A 96 -12.01 2.80 -12.10
C PHE A 96 -12.83 1.67 -11.52
N VAL A 97 -12.52 1.31 -10.27
CA VAL A 97 -13.16 0.30 -9.43
C VAL A 97 -13.32 0.83 -8.01
N ASN A 98 -13.76 0.00 -7.04
CA ASN A 98 -14.12 0.49 -5.70
C ASN A 98 -13.10 0.13 -4.61
N SER A 99 -12.17 -0.77 -4.89
CA SER A 99 -11.16 -1.23 -3.93
C SER A 99 -9.86 -1.61 -4.62
N GLY A 100 -8.75 -1.60 -3.85
CA GLY A 100 -7.44 -2.05 -4.34
C GLY A 100 -7.46 -3.51 -4.79
N SER A 101 -8.23 -4.39 -4.12
CA SER A 101 -8.40 -5.78 -4.55
C SER A 101 -9.01 -5.88 -5.95
N GLU A 102 -10.07 -5.09 -6.23
CA GLU A 102 -10.67 -5.02 -7.56
C GLU A 102 -9.72 -4.43 -8.60
N ALA A 103 -8.86 -3.46 -8.23
CA ALA A 103 -7.86 -2.92 -9.12
C ALA A 103 -6.81 -3.98 -9.53
N ILE A 104 -6.34 -4.78 -8.60
CA ILE A 104 -5.43 -5.91 -8.89
C ILE A 104 -6.12 -6.97 -9.74
N GLU A 105 -7.35 -7.37 -9.42
CA GLU A 105 -8.12 -8.33 -10.25
C GLU A 105 -8.31 -7.81 -11.68
N THR A 106 -8.54 -6.52 -11.84
CA THR A 106 -8.67 -5.87 -13.16
C THR A 106 -7.33 -5.86 -13.89
N ALA A 107 -6.22 -5.54 -13.21
CA ALA A 107 -4.88 -5.60 -13.79
C ALA A 107 -4.53 -7.01 -14.30
N MET A 108 -4.86 -8.05 -13.51
CA MET A 108 -4.67 -9.45 -13.92
C MET A 108 -5.46 -9.79 -15.18
N LYS A 109 -6.74 -9.41 -15.23
CA LYS A 109 -7.62 -9.67 -16.38
C LYS A 109 -7.12 -8.96 -17.65
N ILE A 110 -6.73 -7.69 -17.53
CA ILE A 110 -6.17 -6.92 -18.65
C ILE A 110 -4.86 -7.56 -19.15
N ALA A 111 -3.98 -7.99 -18.24
CA ALA A 111 -2.74 -8.66 -18.61
C ALA A 111 -2.98 -9.98 -19.38
N ILE A 112 -3.94 -10.81 -18.93
CA ILE A 112 -4.31 -12.04 -19.64
C ILE A 112 -4.91 -11.73 -21.01
N GLN A 113 -5.83 -10.78 -21.09
CA GLN A 113 -6.48 -10.39 -22.34
C GLN A 113 -5.49 -9.82 -23.34
N TYR A 114 -4.55 -8.97 -22.90
CA TYR A 114 -3.45 -8.48 -23.72
C TYR A 114 -2.66 -9.62 -24.36
N TRP A 115 -2.30 -10.65 -23.57
CA TRP A 115 -1.55 -11.79 -24.12
C TRP A 115 -2.38 -12.65 -25.07
N GLN A 116 -3.68 -12.81 -24.83
CA GLN A 116 -4.59 -13.48 -25.75
C GLN A 116 -4.64 -12.74 -27.09
N ASP A 117 -4.82 -11.43 -27.06
CA ASP A 117 -4.86 -10.58 -28.26
C ASP A 117 -3.51 -10.53 -29.01
N LYS A 118 -2.40 -10.80 -28.31
CA LYS A 118 -1.06 -11.03 -28.91
C LYS A 118 -0.82 -12.46 -29.38
N ASN A 119 -1.84 -13.33 -29.44
CA ASN A 119 -1.73 -14.75 -29.79
C ASN A 119 -0.82 -15.57 -28.84
N HIS A 120 -0.77 -15.20 -27.55
CA HIS A 120 -0.07 -15.94 -26.50
C HIS A 120 -1.03 -16.37 -25.37
N PRO A 121 -2.13 -17.12 -25.66
CA PRO A 121 -3.18 -17.42 -24.67
C PRO A 121 -2.70 -18.32 -23.51
N GLN A 122 -1.54 -18.94 -23.61
CA GLN A 122 -0.93 -19.75 -22.57
C GLN A 122 -0.27 -18.92 -21.45
N LYS A 123 -0.04 -17.61 -21.65
CA LYS A 123 0.49 -16.70 -20.64
C LYS A 123 -0.58 -16.36 -19.61
N THR A 124 -0.74 -17.20 -18.59
CA THR A 124 -1.78 -17.09 -17.56
C THR A 124 -1.24 -17.09 -16.15
N LYS A 125 0.05 -17.37 -15.94
CA LYS A 125 0.66 -17.41 -14.62
C LYS A 125 1.20 -16.04 -14.24
N PHE A 126 0.97 -15.67 -12.98
CA PHE A 126 1.54 -14.50 -12.36
C PHE A 126 2.65 -14.91 -11.40
N ILE A 127 3.65 -14.05 -11.23
CA ILE A 127 4.67 -14.21 -10.19
C ILE A 127 4.51 -13.02 -9.24
N SER A 128 4.53 -13.27 -7.94
CA SER A 128 4.51 -12.23 -6.91
C SER A 128 5.69 -12.39 -5.94
N ARG A 129 5.61 -11.79 -4.77
CA ARG A 129 6.64 -11.94 -3.74
C ARG A 129 6.05 -12.55 -2.46
N TRP A 130 6.85 -13.29 -1.73
CA TRP A 130 6.60 -13.51 -0.32
C TRP A 130 6.63 -12.17 0.43
N ASN A 131 5.96 -12.10 1.58
CA ASN A 131 5.83 -10.86 2.35
C ASN A 131 5.25 -9.71 1.51
N SER A 132 4.16 -9.96 0.80
CA SER A 132 3.42 -8.97 0.01
C SER A 132 1.92 -9.04 0.30
N TYR A 133 1.20 -7.95 0.04
CA TYR A 133 -0.25 -7.91 0.18
C TYR A 133 -0.89 -7.16 -0.99
N HIS A 134 -1.69 -7.88 -1.77
CA HIS A 134 -2.31 -7.35 -2.99
C HIS A 134 -3.85 -7.25 -2.91
N GLY A 135 -4.44 -7.72 -1.82
CA GLY A 135 -5.88 -7.67 -1.60
C GLY A 135 -6.45 -8.93 -0.97
N ILE A 136 -7.78 -8.98 -0.86
CA ILE A 136 -8.51 -10.02 -0.13
C ILE A 136 -9.49 -10.82 -1.01
N THR A 137 -9.74 -10.42 -2.24
CA THR A 137 -10.46 -11.24 -3.24
C THR A 137 -9.59 -12.43 -3.66
N ASN A 138 -10.19 -13.48 -4.20
CA ASN A 138 -9.47 -14.73 -4.44
C ASN A 138 -8.21 -14.57 -5.31
N GLY A 139 -8.28 -13.83 -6.41
CA GLY A 139 -7.12 -13.59 -7.26
C GLY A 139 -6.05 -12.70 -6.61
N ALA A 140 -6.48 -11.60 -5.98
CA ALA A 140 -5.56 -10.71 -5.27
C ALA A 140 -4.93 -11.38 -4.02
N LEU A 141 -5.69 -12.22 -3.31
CA LEU A 141 -5.18 -13.01 -2.20
C LEU A 141 -4.22 -14.11 -2.67
N ALA A 142 -4.47 -14.70 -3.83
CA ALA A 142 -3.59 -15.69 -4.45
C ALA A 142 -2.19 -15.12 -4.75
N LEU A 143 -2.11 -13.83 -5.11
CA LEU A 143 -0.85 -13.10 -5.32
C LEU A 143 -0.18 -12.68 -4.00
N SER A 144 -0.95 -12.54 -2.91
CA SER A 144 -0.42 -12.05 -1.64
C SER A 144 0.46 -13.10 -0.96
N GLY A 145 1.70 -12.73 -0.64
CA GLY A 145 2.63 -13.56 0.14
C GLY A 145 2.50 -13.37 1.67
N PHE A 146 1.41 -12.77 2.13
CA PHE A 146 1.14 -12.52 3.54
C PHE A 146 0.50 -13.75 4.19
N TYR A 147 1.30 -14.57 4.86
CA TYR A 147 0.92 -15.87 5.39
C TYR A 147 -0.40 -15.83 6.20
N GLU A 148 -0.51 -14.94 7.18
CA GLU A 148 -1.67 -14.89 8.09
C GLU A 148 -2.98 -14.57 7.38
N ARG A 149 -2.93 -13.83 6.27
CA ARG A 149 -4.12 -13.46 5.50
C ARG A 149 -4.60 -14.61 4.61
N ARG A 150 -3.72 -15.52 4.21
CA ARG A 150 -4.04 -16.57 3.23
C ARG A 150 -4.18 -17.97 3.82
N VAL A 151 -3.54 -18.27 4.96
CA VAL A 151 -3.45 -19.62 5.50
C VAL A 151 -4.80 -20.32 5.67
N ARG A 152 -5.84 -19.59 6.10
CA ARG A 152 -7.19 -20.14 6.27
C ARG A 152 -7.94 -20.38 4.95
N PHE A 153 -7.52 -19.77 3.85
CA PHE A 153 -8.19 -19.76 2.56
C PHE A 153 -7.37 -20.39 1.44
N THR A 154 -6.29 -21.07 1.76
CA THR A 154 -5.34 -21.67 0.81
C THR A 154 -6.03 -22.61 -0.20
N HIS A 155 -7.05 -23.33 0.23
CA HIS A 155 -7.84 -24.24 -0.62
C HIS A 155 -8.80 -23.54 -1.60
N MET A 156 -9.01 -22.22 -1.45
CA MET A 156 -9.92 -21.42 -2.30
C MET A 156 -9.19 -20.59 -3.36
N ILE A 157 -7.87 -20.50 -3.29
CA ILE A 157 -7.07 -19.60 -4.11
C ILE A 157 -6.11 -20.34 -5.03
N GLU A 158 -5.80 -19.74 -6.18
CA GLU A 158 -4.76 -20.24 -7.08
C GLU A 158 -3.38 -20.16 -6.40
N HIS A 159 -2.52 -21.12 -6.70
CA HIS A 159 -1.14 -21.17 -6.20
C HIS A 159 -0.18 -20.53 -7.21
N TYR A 160 -0.08 -19.20 -7.19
CA TYR A 160 0.90 -18.50 -7.99
C TYR A 160 2.30 -18.62 -7.37
N PRO A 161 3.34 -18.76 -8.22
CA PRO A 161 4.73 -18.73 -7.76
C PRO A 161 5.08 -17.40 -7.11
N ALA A 162 5.90 -17.44 -6.05
CA ALA A 162 6.39 -16.26 -5.38
C ALA A 162 7.91 -16.30 -5.25
N VAL A 163 8.54 -15.13 -5.37
CA VAL A 163 9.97 -14.92 -5.14
C VAL A 163 10.19 -14.17 -3.82
N SER A 164 11.43 -14.14 -3.35
CA SER A 164 11.78 -13.49 -2.09
C SER A 164 11.57 -11.97 -2.13
N ALA A 165 11.12 -11.40 -1.02
CA ALA A 165 11.06 -9.96 -0.85
C ALA A 165 12.47 -9.33 -0.75
N PRO A 166 12.70 -8.11 -1.27
CA PRO A 166 14.00 -7.42 -1.19
C PRO A 166 14.24 -6.79 0.19
N ASN A 167 14.30 -7.62 1.21
CA ASN A 167 14.51 -7.19 2.59
C ASN A 167 16.00 -7.25 2.96
N CYS A 168 16.70 -6.11 2.91
CA CYS A 168 18.13 -6.08 3.24
C CYS A 168 18.41 -6.25 4.73
N TYR A 169 17.50 -5.83 5.62
CA TYR A 169 17.66 -6.05 7.06
C TYR A 169 17.58 -7.54 7.44
N ARG A 170 16.67 -8.29 6.77
CA ARG A 170 16.51 -9.75 6.90
C ARG A 170 16.69 -10.42 5.54
N CYS A 171 17.90 -10.30 4.97
CA CYS A 171 18.18 -10.82 3.65
C CYS A 171 17.95 -12.34 3.59
N PRO A 172 17.05 -12.84 2.71
CA PRO A 172 16.75 -14.27 2.61
C PRO A 172 17.97 -15.09 2.11
N TYR A 173 18.95 -14.41 1.52
CA TYR A 173 20.20 -15.02 1.03
C TYR A 173 21.36 -14.87 2.01
N GLN A 174 21.17 -14.20 3.15
CA GLN A 174 22.21 -13.88 4.14
C GLN A 174 23.40 -13.13 3.54
N LEU A 175 23.11 -12.27 2.55
CA LEU A 175 24.11 -11.46 1.85
C LEU A 175 23.94 -9.99 2.22
N ALA A 176 25.02 -9.21 2.11
CA ALA A 176 25.02 -7.76 2.31
C ALA A 176 24.93 -7.01 0.98
N TYR A 177 24.20 -5.89 0.96
CA TYR A 177 24.17 -4.96 -0.17
C TYR A 177 25.31 -3.94 0.00
N PRO A 178 26.03 -3.56 -1.07
CA PRO A 178 25.78 -3.89 -2.49
C PRO A 178 26.45 -5.18 -3.01
N GLU A 179 27.29 -5.86 -2.24
CA GLU A 179 28.12 -7.01 -2.66
C GLU A 179 27.28 -8.22 -3.08
N CYS A 180 26.04 -8.34 -2.59
CA CYS A 180 25.11 -9.39 -3.00
C CYS A 180 24.71 -9.33 -4.47
N GLY A 181 25.08 -8.26 -5.20
CA GLY A 181 24.70 -8.06 -6.59
C GLY A 181 23.18 -8.07 -6.83
N ILE A 182 22.38 -7.78 -5.78
CA ILE A 182 20.90 -7.82 -5.78
C ILE A 182 20.37 -9.21 -6.22
N ALA A 183 20.83 -10.25 -5.54
CA ALA A 183 20.45 -11.65 -5.82
C ALA A 183 18.92 -11.87 -5.77
N CYS A 184 18.20 -11.14 -4.92
CA CYS A 184 16.74 -11.18 -4.82
C CYS A 184 16.02 -10.71 -6.12
N ALA A 185 16.62 -9.84 -6.92
CA ALA A 185 16.06 -9.49 -8.23
C ALA A 185 16.35 -10.58 -9.29
N GLN A 186 17.50 -11.27 -9.18
CA GLN A 186 17.85 -12.34 -10.10
C GLN A 186 16.96 -13.58 -9.92
N GLU A 187 16.35 -13.75 -8.74
CA GLU A 187 15.43 -14.87 -8.48
C GLU A 187 14.24 -14.85 -9.44
N LEU A 188 13.75 -13.67 -9.82
CA LEU A 188 12.64 -13.54 -10.76
C LEU A 188 12.96 -14.21 -12.10
N GLU A 189 14.16 -14.00 -12.65
CA GLU A 189 14.56 -14.65 -13.91
C GLU A 189 14.59 -16.16 -13.79
N LYS A 190 15.13 -16.69 -12.67
CA LYS A 190 15.13 -18.13 -12.39
C LYS A 190 13.71 -18.69 -12.27
N ALA A 191 12.80 -17.97 -11.63
CA ALA A 191 11.40 -18.37 -11.49
C ALA A 191 10.70 -18.41 -12.85
N ILE A 192 10.88 -17.39 -13.70
CA ILE A 192 10.33 -17.34 -15.06
C ILE A 192 10.82 -18.54 -15.88
N HIS A 193 12.12 -18.86 -15.81
CA HIS A 193 12.69 -20.01 -16.56
C HIS A 193 12.12 -21.35 -16.07
N ARG A 194 11.93 -21.53 -14.75
CA ARG A 194 11.35 -22.75 -14.18
C ARG A 194 9.89 -22.98 -14.56
N ILE A 195 9.11 -21.91 -14.64
CA ILE A 195 7.69 -21.93 -15.04
C ILE A 195 7.55 -22.07 -16.57
N GLY A 196 8.55 -21.63 -17.31
CA GLY A 196 8.55 -21.43 -18.75
C GLY A 196 8.04 -20.03 -19.12
N LYS A 197 8.86 -19.23 -19.77
CA LYS A 197 8.54 -17.82 -20.10
C LYS A 197 7.24 -17.65 -20.91
N SER A 198 6.88 -18.66 -21.72
CA SER A 198 5.63 -18.68 -22.49
C SER A 198 4.37 -18.78 -21.61
N ASN A 199 4.49 -19.12 -20.33
CA ASN A 199 3.35 -19.28 -19.42
C ASN A 199 3.15 -18.07 -18.50
N VAL A 200 4.17 -17.19 -18.35
CA VAL A 200 4.14 -16.07 -17.39
C VAL A 200 3.56 -14.83 -18.04
N ALA A 201 2.44 -14.35 -17.51
CA ALA A 201 1.76 -13.13 -17.95
C ALA A 201 2.40 -11.87 -17.36
N ALA A 202 2.60 -11.84 -16.04
CA ALA A 202 3.13 -10.66 -15.37
C ALA A 202 3.85 -11.02 -14.06
N PHE A 203 4.75 -10.10 -13.66
CA PHE A 203 5.24 -9.98 -12.28
C PHE A 203 4.48 -8.86 -11.56
N VAL A 204 4.01 -9.13 -10.34
CA VAL A 204 3.23 -8.18 -9.53
C VAL A 204 4.00 -7.86 -8.25
N ALA A 205 4.19 -6.57 -7.96
CA ALA A 205 4.91 -6.15 -6.77
C ALA A 205 4.47 -4.79 -6.24
N GLU A 206 4.41 -4.65 -4.92
CA GLU A 206 4.37 -3.35 -4.24
C GLU A 206 5.76 -2.69 -4.38
N PRO A 207 5.91 -1.44 -4.86
CA PRO A 207 7.22 -0.79 -4.91
C PRO A 207 7.91 -0.69 -3.54
N ILE A 208 7.14 -0.39 -2.51
CA ILE A 208 7.54 -0.52 -1.11
C ILE A 208 6.52 -1.45 -0.46
N VAL A 209 6.96 -2.53 0.15
CA VAL A 209 6.06 -3.51 0.78
C VAL A 209 5.37 -2.88 1.97
N GLY A 210 4.04 -2.80 1.91
CA GLY A 210 3.24 -2.19 2.98
C GLY A 210 3.03 -3.10 4.18
N ALA A 211 1.77 -3.52 4.38
CA ALA A 211 1.30 -4.22 5.57
C ALA A 211 2.04 -5.53 5.91
N ALA A 212 2.50 -6.26 4.89
CA ALA A 212 3.16 -7.56 5.05
C ALA A 212 4.66 -7.47 5.38
N GLY A 213 5.24 -6.25 5.40
CA GLY A 213 6.68 -6.09 5.59
C GLY A 213 7.10 -4.78 6.25
N ALA A 214 6.15 -4.00 6.81
CA ALA A 214 6.44 -2.72 7.46
C ALA A 214 7.40 -1.85 6.63
N ALA A 215 6.92 -1.42 5.48
CA ALA A 215 7.62 -0.54 4.54
C ALA A 215 9.00 -1.10 4.05
N ILE A 216 9.12 -2.44 3.81
CA ILE A 216 10.33 -2.98 3.18
C ILE A 216 10.59 -2.20 1.89
N THR A 217 11.73 -1.52 1.88
CA THR A 217 12.18 -0.67 0.78
C THR A 217 13.30 -1.38 0.03
N PRO A 218 13.11 -1.71 -1.26
CA PRO A 218 14.16 -2.33 -2.06
C PRO A 218 15.40 -1.45 -2.17
N PRO A 219 16.60 -2.04 -2.27
CA PRO A 219 17.82 -1.28 -2.50
C PRO A 219 17.83 -0.64 -3.89
N GLU A 220 18.68 0.35 -4.08
CA GLU A 220 18.94 0.94 -5.39
C GLU A 220 19.33 -0.14 -6.41
N GLY A 221 18.87 0.01 -7.66
CA GLY A 221 19.12 -0.96 -8.74
C GLY A 221 18.18 -2.17 -8.74
N TYR A 222 17.32 -2.36 -7.72
CA TYR A 222 16.44 -3.53 -7.67
C TYR A 222 15.41 -3.52 -8.81
N TYR A 223 14.64 -2.44 -8.93
CA TYR A 223 13.57 -2.37 -9.94
C TYR A 223 14.10 -2.22 -11.35
N GLU A 224 15.27 -1.60 -11.56
CA GLU A 224 15.95 -1.58 -12.87
C GLU A 224 16.30 -2.99 -13.33
N LYS A 225 16.74 -3.88 -12.41
CA LYS A 225 16.97 -5.29 -12.73
C LYS A 225 15.67 -6.04 -12.98
N ILE A 226 14.64 -5.82 -12.16
CA ILE A 226 13.32 -6.43 -12.35
C ILE A 226 12.76 -6.06 -13.73
N LYS A 227 12.76 -4.78 -14.11
CA LYS A 227 12.23 -4.34 -15.41
C LYS A 227 13.00 -4.99 -16.57
N LYS A 228 14.33 -5.01 -16.51
CA LYS A 228 15.17 -5.71 -17.52
C LYS A 228 14.85 -7.20 -17.63
N VAL A 229 14.60 -7.87 -16.51
CA VAL A 229 14.20 -9.29 -16.51
C VAL A 229 12.82 -9.46 -17.14
N CYS A 230 11.86 -8.60 -16.82
CA CYS A 230 10.53 -8.63 -17.42
C CYS A 230 10.58 -8.42 -18.93
N GLU A 231 11.26 -7.38 -19.41
CA GLU A 231 11.42 -7.06 -20.84
C GLU A 231 12.10 -8.20 -21.62
N LYS A 232 13.22 -8.73 -21.11
CA LYS A 232 13.95 -9.85 -21.72
C LYS A 232 13.10 -11.11 -21.91
N ASN A 233 12.10 -11.31 -21.06
CA ASN A 233 11.28 -12.53 -21.04
C ASN A 233 9.84 -12.31 -21.54
N ASP A 234 9.50 -11.12 -22.08
CA ASP A 234 8.13 -10.76 -22.48
C ASP A 234 7.12 -10.97 -21.32
N VAL A 235 7.42 -10.45 -20.16
CA VAL A 235 6.58 -10.51 -18.96
C VAL A 235 6.19 -9.08 -18.58
N LEU A 236 4.89 -8.82 -18.36
CA LEU A 236 4.44 -7.50 -17.91
C LEU A 236 4.88 -7.24 -16.47
N PHE A 237 5.15 -5.98 -16.14
CA PHE A 237 5.37 -5.53 -14.77
C PHE A 237 4.16 -4.74 -14.27
N ILE A 238 3.48 -5.27 -13.25
CA ILE A 238 2.35 -4.63 -12.56
C ILE A 238 2.85 -4.08 -11.22
N ALA A 239 2.83 -2.76 -11.06
CA ALA A 239 3.14 -2.11 -9.79
C ALA A 239 1.87 -1.93 -8.95
N ASP A 240 1.85 -2.50 -7.76
CA ASP A 240 0.81 -2.27 -6.76
C ASP A 240 1.15 -1.04 -5.92
N GLU A 241 0.59 0.09 -6.30
CA GLU A 241 0.75 1.39 -5.65
C GLU A 241 -0.44 1.76 -4.76
N VAL A 242 -1.26 0.78 -4.40
CA VAL A 242 -2.46 1.00 -3.58
C VAL A 242 -2.11 1.61 -2.22
N MET A 243 -0.97 1.24 -1.62
CA MET A 243 -0.53 1.82 -0.35
C MET A 243 0.54 2.91 -0.53
N SER A 244 1.43 2.74 -1.47
CA SER A 244 2.65 3.56 -1.65
C SER A 244 2.46 4.76 -2.57
N GLY A 245 1.43 4.76 -3.41
CA GLY A 245 1.17 5.81 -4.39
C GLY A 245 0.51 7.06 -3.82
N ILE A 246 0.16 7.96 -4.71
CA ILE A 246 -0.56 9.22 -4.47
C ILE A 246 0.13 10.07 -3.38
N GLY A 247 1.42 10.34 -3.58
CA GLY A 247 2.18 11.26 -2.73
C GLY A 247 2.77 10.65 -1.46
N ARG A 248 2.34 9.44 -1.04
CA ARG A 248 2.69 8.83 0.24
C ARG A 248 4.19 8.75 0.52
N THR A 249 4.97 8.45 -0.50
CA THR A 249 6.43 8.26 -0.40
C THR A 249 7.26 9.48 -0.83
N GLY A 250 6.60 10.61 -1.11
CA GLY A 250 7.24 11.82 -1.64
C GLY A 250 7.24 11.94 -3.16
N LYS A 251 6.72 10.92 -3.84
CA LYS A 251 6.47 10.88 -5.31
C LYS A 251 5.02 10.51 -5.57
N TRP A 252 4.50 10.78 -6.77
CA TRP A 252 3.15 10.37 -7.13
C TRP A 252 3.00 8.85 -7.16
N LEU A 253 3.99 8.17 -7.72
CA LEU A 253 4.17 6.72 -7.59
C LEU A 253 5.48 6.41 -6.85
N ALA A 254 5.48 5.46 -5.95
CA ALA A 254 6.70 5.05 -5.25
C ALA A 254 7.75 4.45 -6.20
N ILE A 255 7.32 3.82 -7.30
CA ILE A 255 8.22 3.24 -8.31
C ILE A 255 9.15 4.29 -8.95
N GLU A 256 8.74 5.56 -8.98
CA GLU A 256 9.54 6.67 -9.50
C GLU A 256 10.88 6.86 -8.76
N HIS A 257 10.99 6.37 -7.52
CA HIS A 257 12.27 6.39 -6.77
C HIS A 257 13.38 5.57 -7.44
N TRP A 258 13.02 4.65 -8.33
CA TRP A 258 13.95 3.81 -9.08
C TRP A 258 13.99 4.14 -10.58
N ASN A 259 13.32 5.21 -11.02
CA ASN A 259 13.23 5.64 -12.42
C ASN A 259 12.78 4.49 -13.37
N VAL A 260 11.80 3.70 -12.92
CA VAL A 260 11.25 2.56 -13.68
C VAL A 260 9.78 2.82 -13.99
N GLU A 261 9.40 2.51 -15.23
CA GLU A 261 8.02 2.61 -15.69
C GLU A 261 7.39 1.22 -15.73
N PRO A 262 6.35 0.95 -14.92
CA PRO A 262 5.60 -0.29 -14.99
C PRO A 262 4.64 -0.27 -16.19
N ASP A 263 4.20 -1.46 -16.61
CA ASP A 263 3.26 -1.60 -17.73
C ASP A 263 1.80 -1.37 -17.27
N ILE A 264 1.51 -1.68 -15.99
CA ILE A 264 0.21 -1.48 -15.34
C ILE A 264 0.45 -1.03 -13.89
N VAL A 265 -0.39 -0.13 -13.39
CA VAL A 265 -0.38 0.34 -12.00
C VAL A 265 -1.75 0.14 -11.37
N ALA A 266 -1.78 -0.41 -10.16
CA ALA A 266 -2.97 -0.42 -9.30
C ALA A 266 -2.89 0.72 -8.28
N LEU A 267 -3.91 1.58 -8.23
CA LEU A 267 -4.08 2.69 -7.29
C LEU A 267 -5.28 2.45 -6.39
N GLY A 268 -5.24 2.99 -5.19
CA GLY A 268 -6.35 2.93 -4.25
C GLY A 268 -6.12 3.88 -3.08
N LYS A 269 -6.79 3.64 -1.95
CA LYS A 269 -6.55 4.37 -0.68
C LYS A 269 -6.43 5.88 -0.88
N GLY A 270 -5.19 6.38 -0.95
CA GLY A 270 -4.85 7.80 -1.11
C GLY A 270 -5.49 8.49 -2.31
N ILE A 271 -5.93 7.76 -3.35
CA ILE A 271 -6.56 8.36 -4.53
C ILE A 271 -7.80 9.18 -4.20
N SER A 272 -8.57 8.77 -3.18
CA SER A 272 -9.70 9.55 -2.65
C SER A 272 -9.46 10.10 -1.24
N GLY A 273 -8.31 9.83 -0.64
CA GLY A 273 -8.03 10.25 0.73
C GLY A 273 -9.03 9.75 1.78
N GLY A 274 -9.80 8.70 1.45
CA GLY A 274 -10.85 8.15 2.32
C GLY A 274 -12.22 8.83 2.19
N TYR A 275 -12.39 9.85 1.34
CA TYR A 275 -13.66 10.56 1.15
C TYR A 275 -14.71 9.74 0.40
N ALA A 276 -14.29 8.83 -0.47
CA ALA A 276 -15.18 7.86 -1.14
C ALA A 276 -14.42 6.58 -1.51
N PRO A 277 -15.12 5.43 -1.61
CA PRO A 277 -14.53 4.21 -2.14
C PRO A 277 -14.21 4.37 -3.64
N ILE A 278 -12.93 4.38 -3.99
CA ILE A 278 -12.45 4.33 -5.37
C ILE A 278 -11.03 3.75 -5.42
N ALA A 279 -10.76 3.05 -6.49
CA ALA A 279 -9.44 2.59 -6.90
C ALA A 279 -9.35 2.64 -8.42
N ALA A 280 -8.16 2.49 -8.97
CA ALA A 280 -7.94 2.50 -10.40
C ALA A 280 -6.90 1.45 -10.81
N THR A 281 -7.10 0.84 -11.97
CA THR A 281 -6.07 0.17 -12.74
C THR A 281 -5.69 1.11 -13.86
N VAL A 282 -4.46 1.63 -13.83
CA VAL A 282 -3.94 2.49 -14.90
C VAL A 282 -3.01 1.66 -15.77
N VAL A 283 -3.23 1.72 -17.07
CA VAL A 283 -2.62 0.84 -18.07
C VAL A 283 -1.88 1.68 -19.10
N SER A 284 -0.75 1.18 -19.58
CA SER A 284 -0.03 1.81 -20.68
C SER A 284 -0.87 1.83 -21.95
N ASP A 285 -0.77 2.89 -22.73
CA ASP A 285 -1.50 3.03 -23.99
C ASP A 285 -1.10 1.90 -24.98
N SER A 286 0.15 1.49 -24.95
CA SER A 286 0.67 0.37 -25.76
C SER A 286 -0.06 -0.96 -25.51
N ILE A 287 -0.48 -1.25 -24.27
CA ILE A 287 -1.30 -2.43 -23.95
C ILE A 287 -2.72 -2.27 -24.51
N ILE A 288 -3.31 -1.10 -24.31
CA ILE A 288 -4.67 -0.82 -24.77
C ILE A 288 -4.77 -0.87 -26.29
N GLN A 289 -3.79 -0.35 -27.03
CA GLN A 289 -3.73 -0.44 -28.48
C GLN A 289 -3.76 -1.90 -29.00
N VAL A 290 -3.10 -2.83 -28.30
CA VAL A 290 -3.17 -4.26 -28.67
C VAL A 290 -4.59 -4.79 -28.52
N ILE A 291 -5.27 -4.46 -27.41
CA ILE A 291 -6.66 -4.88 -27.16
C ILE A 291 -7.63 -4.21 -28.14
N GLU A 292 -7.43 -2.93 -28.46
CA GLU A 292 -8.23 -2.18 -29.46
C GLU A 292 -8.12 -2.79 -30.86
N ASN A 293 -6.95 -3.29 -31.24
CA ASN A 293 -6.74 -3.97 -32.50
C ASN A 293 -7.17 -5.46 -32.50
N GLY A 294 -7.33 -6.04 -31.30
CA GLY A 294 -7.75 -7.43 -31.08
C GLY A 294 -9.24 -7.56 -30.74
N SER A 295 -9.52 -7.93 -29.50
CA SER A 295 -10.86 -8.20 -28.98
C SER A 295 -11.76 -6.97 -28.85
N ARG A 296 -11.22 -5.78 -28.72
CA ARG A 296 -11.92 -4.47 -28.62
C ARG A 296 -12.85 -4.31 -27.41
N ILE A 297 -12.77 -5.17 -26.44
CA ILE A 297 -13.62 -5.18 -25.24
C ILE A 297 -12.76 -5.45 -24.02
N ILE A 298 -12.94 -4.69 -22.93
CA ILE A 298 -12.38 -5.04 -21.64
C ILE A 298 -13.39 -5.88 -20.86
N MET A 299 -13.11 -7.17 -20.67
CA MET A 299 -13.95 -8.15 -19.98
C MET A 299 -13.81 -8.04 -18.45
N SER A 300 -14.05 -6.85 -17.93
CA SER A 300 -14.07 -6.55 -16.49
C SER A 300 -15.10 -5.48 -16.20
N GLY A 301 -15.54 -5.37 -14.95
CA GLY A 301 -16.43 -4.31 -14.51
C GLY A 301 -17.22 -4.68 -13.26
N HIS A 302 -17.57 -3.64 -12.53
CA HIS A 302 -18.40 -3.69 -11.34
C HIS A 302 -19.53 -2.67 -11.48
N THR A 303 -20.64 -2.86 -10.78
CA THR A 303 -21.81 -1.96 -10.84
C THR A 303 -21.41 -0.51 -10.59
N PHE A 304 -20.54 -0.27 -9.63
CA PHE A 304 -20.09 1.09 -9.26
C PHE A 304 -18.75 1.50 -9.91
N SER A 305 -18.30 0.80 -10.95
CA SER A 305 -17.14 1.26 -11.72
C SER A 305 -17.38 2.66 -12.30
N ALA A 306 -16.41 3.55 -12.13
CA ALA A 306 -16.48 4.96 -12.57
C ALA A 306 -17.69 5.72 -11.98
N ASN A 307 -18.10 5.41 -10.74
CA ASN A 307 -19.18 6.13 -10.06
C ASN A 307 -18.90 7.62 -10.01
N PRO A 308 -19.83 8.51 -10.42
CA PRO A 308 -19.58 9.96 -10.52
C PRO A 308 -19.16 10.62 -9.19
N PHE A 309 -19.78 10.21 -8.07
CA PHE A 309 -19.45 10.73 -6.74
C PHE A 309 -18.04 10.30 -6.31
N SER A 310 -17.70 9.02 -6.47
CA SER A 310 -16.38 8.50 -6.11
C SER A 310 -15.28 9.07 -7.02
N ALA A 311 -15.54 9.20 -8.32
CA ALA A 311 -14.63 9.83 -9.25
C ALA A 311 -14.42 11.33 -8.93
N ARG A 312 -15.47 12.05 -8.53
CA ARG A 312 -15.36 13.42 -8.06
C ARG A 312 -14.48 13.53 -6.82
N ALA A 313 -14.62 12.60 -5.87
CA ALA A 313 -13.75 12.58 -4.69
C ALA A 313 -12.28 12.40 -5.08
N GLY A 314 -11.97 11.43 -5.93
CA GLY A 314 -10.61 11.22 -6.43
C GLY A 314 -10.05 12.45 -7.15
N LEU A 315 -10.85 13.04 -8.02
CA LEU A 315 -10.48 14.25 -8.78
C LEU A 315 -10.08 15.42 -7.86
N GLU A 316 -10.92 15.72 -6.87
CA GLU A 316 -10.66 16.85 -5.97
C GLU A 316 -9.49 16.56 -5.02
N VAL A 317 -9.32 15.31 -4.58
CA VAL A 317 -8.14 14.91 -3.78
C VAL A 317 -6.85 15.08 -4.58
N ILE A 318 -6.80 14.68 -5.85
CA ILE A 318 -5.63 14.88 -6.72
C ILE A 318 -5.36 16.37 -6.93
N ARG A 319 -6.38 17.18 -7.24
CA ARG A 319 -6.24 18.63 -7.41
C ARG A 319 -5.74 19.33 -6.15
N TYR A 320 -6.33 19.00 -5.02
CA TYR A 320 -5.89 19.51 -3.71
C TYR A 320 -4.44 19.12 -3.43
N SER A 321 -4.09 17.85 -3.65
CA SER A 321 -2.74 17.32 -3.41
C SER A 321 -1.69 18.02 -4.29
N LYS A 322 -2.02 18.33 -5.55
CA LYS A 322 -1.18 19.15 -6.45
C LYS A 322 -1.03 20.57 -5.91
N ALA A 323 -2.15 21.23 -5.59
CA ALA A 323 -2.15 22.62 -5.11
C ALA A 323 -1.38 22.82 -3.80
N LYS A 324 -1.44 21.83 -2.89
CA LYS A 324 -0.71 21.83 -1.60
C LYS A 324 0.69 21.23 -1.69
N ASN A 325 1.11 20.74 -2.87
CA ASN A 325 2.41 20.08 -3.06
C ASN A 325 2.71 19.00 -2.02
N VAL A 326 1.72 18.12 -1.78
CA VAL A 326 1.79 17.12 -0.69
C VAL A 326 2.95 16.15 -0.86
N CYS A 327 3.38 15.84 -2.09
CA CYS A 327 4.54 14.99 -2.35
C CYS A 327 5.80 15.58 -1.70
N ARG A 328 6.09 16.85 -1.95
CA ARG A 328 7.25 17.53 -1.37
C ARG A 328 7.16 17.62 0.15
N GLN A 329 5.97 17.85 0.68
CA GLN A 329 5.77 17.84 2.14
C GLN A 329 6.00 16.47 2.73
N ALA A 330 5.48 15.41 2.11
CA ALA A 330 5.69 14.02 2.54
C ALA A 330 7.17 13.62 2.53
N GLU A 331 7.91 14.04 1.52
CA GLU A 331 9.37 13.85 1.43
C GLU A 331 10.08 14.50 2.62
N LEU A 332 9.90 15.81 2.79
CA LEU A 332 10.59 16.60 3.83
C LEU A 332 10.22 16.14 5.25
N MET A 333 8.92 15.94 5.51
CA MET A 333 8.45 15.50 6.83
C MET A 333 8.90 14.06 7.11
N GLY A 334 8.87 13.20 6.08
CA GLY A 334 9.32 11.82 6.17
C GLY A 334 10.81 11.70 6.47
N GLU A 335 11.66 12.44 5.77
CA GLU A 335 13.11 12.50 6.03
C GLU A 335 13.40 12.96 7.46
N GLN A 336 12.72 14.03 7.92
CA GLN A 336 12.89 14.54 9.27
C GLN A 336 12.47 13.52 10.34
N LEU A 337 11.29 12.91 10.20
CA LEU A 337 10.79 11.93 11.16
C LEU A 337 11.66 10.67 11.17
N GLN A 338 12.04 10.18 9.99
CA GLN A 338 12.88 8.99 9.87
C GLN A 338 14.24 9.20 10.52
N LYS A 339 14.86 10.38 10.31
CA LYS A 339 16.12 10.75 10.98
C LYS A 339 15.95 10.79 12.50
N GLN A 340 14.90 11.45 13.01
CA GLN A 340 14.64 11.50 14.46
C GLN A 340 14.46 10.11 15.08
N LEU A 341 13.74 9.22 14.39
CA LEU A 341 13.54 7.84 14.82
C LEU A 341 14.86 7.06 14.81
N GLN A 342 15.69 7.21 13.77
CA GLN A 342 17.01 6.56 13.66
C GLN A 342 17.97 7.04 14.75
N ASP A 343 18.05 8.35 15.00
CA ASP A 343 18.87 8.92 16.05
C ASP A 343 18.42 8.40 17.43
N TRP A 344 17.12 8.28 17.64
CA TRP A 344 16.56 7.78 18.90
C TRP A 344 16.66 6.27 19.06
N MET A 345 16.66 5.50 17.97
CA MET A 345 16.77 4.03 18.00
C MET A 345 17.95 3.52 18.82
N MET A 346 19.05 4.29 18.90
CA MET A 346 20.23 3.94 19.69
C MET A 346 19.93 3.85 21.20
N TYR A 347 18.93 4.58 21.66
CA TYR A 347 18.54 4.65 23.09
C TYR A 347 17.39 3.69 23.43
N THR A 348 16.85 2.95 22.48
CA THR A 348 15.80 1.94 22.69
C THR A 348 16.40 0.56 22.75
N LYS A 349 15.75 -0.37 23.46
CA LYS A 349 16.18 -1.77 23.53
C LYS A 349 15.55 -2.62 22.44
N ILE A 350 14.34 -2.27 22.00
CA ILE A 350 13.51 -3.14 21.13
C ILE A 350 13.42 -2.70 19.67
N ILE A 351 13.80 -1.47 19.30
CA ILE A 351 13.75 -1.07 17.88
C ILE A 351 14.98 -1.61 17.17
N GLY A 352 14.75 -2.52 16.20
CA GLY A 352 15.79 -3.18 15.42
C GLY A 352 16.06 -2.53 14.07
N ASP A 353 15.02 -2.00 13.41
CA ASP A 353 15.15 -1.37 12.09
C ASP A 353 14.09 -0.30 11.87
N ILE A 354 14.46 0.75 11.12
CA ILE A 354 13.57 1.83 10.68
C ILE A 354 13.81 2.03 9.19
N ARG A 355 12.76 1.82 8.39
CA ARG A 355 12.82 1.84 6.93
C ARG A 355 11.62 2.52 6.30
N GLY A 356 11.69 2.85 5.03
CA GLY A 356 10.61 3.49 4.30
C GLY A 356 11.07 4.66 3.43
N LYS A 357 10.10 5.36 2.84
CA LYS A 357 10.30 6.62 2.10
C LYS A 357 9.13 7.56 2.37
N GLY A 358 9.41 8.86 2.41
CA GLY A 358 8.39 9.86 2.72
C GLY A 358 7.69 9.55 4.04
N LEU A 359 6.38 9.66 4.07
CA LEU A 359 5.54 9.35 5.22
C LEU A 359 4.95 7.92 5.18
N LEU A 360 5.73 6.96 4.67
CA LEU A 360 5.49 5.54 4.81
C LEU A 360 6.69 4.95 5.55
N ILE A 361 6.64 4.90 6.88
CA ILE A 361 7.77 4.54 7.73
C ILE A 361 7.42 3.28 8.52
N GLY A 362 8.17 2.22 8.32
CA GLY A 362 8.10 0.99 9.10
C GLY A 362 9.08 1.01 10.25
N VAL A 363 8.64 0.55 11.41
CA VAL A 363 9.47 0.32 12.59
C VAL A 363 9.37 -1.15 12.96
N GLU A 364 10.49 -1.85 12.89
CA GLU A 364 10.60 -3.26 13.24
C GLU A 364 11.19 -3.43 14.64
N PHE A 365 10.61 -4.34 15.40
CA PHE A 365 11.00 -4.62 16.78
C PHE A 365 11.69 -5.97 16.90
N VAL A 366 12.71 -6.02 17.74
CA VAL A 366 13.51 -7.21 18.03
C VAL A 366 13.72 -7.34 19.53
N ARG A 367 13.85 -8.58 20.00
CA ARG A 367 14.23 -8.88 21.37
C ARG A 367 15.74 -8.68 21.59
N ASN A 368 16.52 -8.93 20.57
CA ASN A 368 17.97 -8.74 20.57
C ASN A 368 18.38 -8.06 19.26
N LYS A 369 19.07 -6.91 19.36
CA LYS A 369 19.50 -6.11 18.21
C LYS A 369 20.66 -6.72 17.44
N GLU A 370 21.56 -7.46 18.11
CA GLU A 370 22.74 -8.06 17.49
C GLU A 370 22.34 -9.28 16.65
N THR A 371 21.52 -10.16 17.22
CA THR A 371 21.05 -11.37 16.53
C THR A 371 19.82 -11.11 15.67
N LYS A 372 19.15 -9.94 15.83
CA LYS A 372 17.88 -9.58 15.21
C LYS A 372 16.74 -10.53 15.58
N ASP A 373 16.82 -11.22 16.71
CA ASP A 373 15.80 -12.15 17.16
C ASP A 373 14.46 -11.44 17.35
N PRO A 374 13.37 -11.93 16.75
CA PRO A 374 12.04 -11.37 16.97
C PRO A 374 11.51 -11.74 18.36
N PHE A 375 10.49 -11.01 18.81
CA PHE A 375 9.69 -11.49 19.94
C PHE A 375 8.84 -12.67 19.47
N PRO A 376 8.58 -13.66 20.34
CA PRO A 376 7.77 -14.81 19.99
C PRO A 376 6.31 -14.35 19.70
N PRO A 377 5.62 -14.97 18.73
CA PRO A 377 4.28 -14.54 18.30
C PRO A 377 3.25 -14.48 19.45
N GLU A 378 3.32 -15.41 20.39
CA GLU A 378 2.43 -15.49 21.56
C GLU A 378 2.60 -14.32 22.53
N PHE A 379 3.71 -13.59 22.44
CA PHE A 379 3.92 -12.38 23.22
C PHE A 379 3.04 -11.21 22.77
N GLY A 380 2.67 -11.18 21.49
CA GLY A 380 1.77 -10.17 20.92
C GLY A 380 2.32 -8.76 21.02
N LEU A 381 3.61 -8.54 20.70
CA LEU A 381 4.26 -7.24 20.89
C LEU A 381 3.58 -6.13 20.10
N THR A 382 3.23 -6.37 18.83
CA THR A 382 2.56 -5.38 17.98
C THR A 382 1.23 -4.94 18.58
N GLU A 383 0.43 -5.89 19.07
CA GLU A 383 -0.86 -5.63 19.72
C GLU A 383 -0.67 -4.82 21.02
N LYS A 384 0.34 -5.13 21.82
CA LYS A 384 0.70 -4.36 23.03
C LYS A 384 1.06 -2.92 22.68
N ILE A 385 1.89 -2.70 21.65
CA ILE A 385 2.28 -1.36 21.18
C ILE A 385 1.07 -0.59 20.66
N VAL A 386 0.27 -1.17 19.77
CA VAL A 386 -0.91 -0.50 19.19
C VAL A 386 -1.95 -0.17 20.26
N LYS A 387 -2.16 -1.06 21.22
CA LYS A 387 -3.07 -0.83 22.37
C LYS A 387 -2.57 0.30 23.26
N GLU A 388 -1.29 0.31 23.62
CA GLU A 388 -0.69 1.36 24.45
C GLU A 388 -0.69 2.71 23.70
N ALA A 389 -0.40 2.73 22.39
CA ALA A 389 -0.49 3.91 21.56
C ALA A 389 -1.91 4.50 21.58
N LYS A 390 -2.92 3.67 21.31
CA LYS A 390 -4.33 4.07 21.33
C LYS A 390 -4.76 4.62 22.69
N LYS A 391 -4.29 4.01 23.78
CA LYS A 391 -4.53 4.50 25.15
C LYS A 391 -3.99 5.92 25.33
N ARG A 392 -2.84 6.24 24.75
CA ARG A 392 -2.19 7.56 24.80
C ARG A 392 -2.68 8.55 23.75
N GLY A 393 -3.66 8.17 22.93
CA GLY A 393 -4.20 9.04 21.89
C GLY A 393 -3.36 9.06 20.60
N LEU A 394 -2.61 8.00 20.30
CA LEU A 394 -1.89 7.82 19.03
C LEU A 394 -2.42 6.56 18.32
N LEU A 395 -2.78 6.70 17.03
CA LEU A 395 -3.14 5.55 16.20
C LEU A 395 -1.92 5.13 15.36
N LEU A 396 -1.62 3.83 15.38
CA LEU A 396 -0.55 3.22 14.59
C LEU A 396 -1.11 2.07 13.76
N TYR A 397 -0.51 1.82 12.59
CA TYR A 397 -0.92 0.70 11.76
C TYR A 397 -0.14 -0.57 12.18
N PRO A 398 -0.82 -1.65 12.62
CA PRO A 398 -0.17 -2.91 12.93
C PRO A 398 0.38 -3.54 11.64
N SER A 399 1.61 -4.06 11.70
CA SER A 399 2.28 -4.65 10.54
C SER A 399 3.09 -5.88 10.93
N SER A 400 3.54 -6.61 9.92
CA SER A 400 4.48 -7.72 10.09
C SER A 400 5.91 -7.25 9.77
N ALA A 401 6.88 -7.84 10.45
CA ALA A 401 8.31 -7.60 10.20
C ALA A 401 8.84 -8.25 8.90
N GLY A 402 7.98 -8.89 8.11
CA GLY A 402 8.40 -9.64 6.93
C GLY A 402 9.07 -10.98 7.30
N LEU A 403 8.69 -11.53 8.42
CA LEU A 403 9.00 -12.88 8.86
C LEU A 403 7.82 -13.80 8.51
N ASP A 404 8.03 -15.11 8.54
CA ASP A 404 6.96 -16.10 8.37
C ASP A 404 5.99 -16.15 9.58
N THR A 405 6.15 -15.23 10.52
CA THR A 405 5.34 -15.08 11.73
C THR A 405 4.76 -13.67 11.84
N ALA A 406 3.59 -13.58 12.47
CA ALA A 406 2.87 -12.33 12.68
C ALA A 406 3.63 -11.30 13.53
N GLY A 407 3.36 -10.03 13.28
CA GLY A 407 3.70 -8.94 14.17
C GLY A 407 5.14 -8.48 14.11
N ASN A 408 5.61 -7.99 15.26
CA ASN A 408 6.94 -7.39 15.47
C ASN A 408 7.21 -6.13 14.65
N ALA A 409 6.16 -5.45 14.16
CA ALA A 409 6.33 -4.18 13.46
C ALA A 409 5.09 -3.29 13.52
N VAL A 410 5.29 -1.99 13.33
CA VAL A 410 4.24 -1.01 13.06
C VAL A 410 4.62 -0.14 11.88
N ILE A 411 3.61 0.47 11.24
CA ILE A 411 3.80 1.52 10.25
C ILE A 411 3.34 2.85 10.86
N ILE A 412 4.16 3.88 10.70
CA ILE A 412 3.85 5.27 10.96
C ILE A 412 3.61 5.94 9.61
N SER A 413 2.38 6.40 9.37
CA SER A 413 1.95 6.96 8.09
C SER A 413 0.85 7.99 8.28
N PRO A 414 1.14 9.11 8.96
CA PRO A 414 0.14 10.15 9.22
C PRO A 414 -0.33 10.79 7.90
N PRO A 415 -1.41 11.59 7.91
CA PRO A 415 -1.79 12.42 6.77
C PRO A 415 -0.61 13.25 6.25
N LEU A 416 -0.50 13.39 4.92
CA LEU A 416 0.61 14.10 4.26
C LEU A 416 0.59 15.61 4.56
N THR A 417 -0.55 16.08 5.05
CA THR A 417 -0.77 17.47 5.47
C THR A 417 -0.33 17.75 6.91
N ILE A 418 0.23 16.76 7.60
CA ILE A 418 0.71 16.91 8.98
C ILE A 418 1.69 18.08 9.12
N SER A 419 1.47 18.96 10.09
CA SER A 419 2.38 20.07 10.39
C SER A 419 3.60 19.62 11.19
N LYS A 420 4.65 20.46 11.21
CA LYS A 420 5.84 20.20 12.05
C LYS A 420 5.51 20.01 13.52
N LYS A 421 4.55 20.78 14.06
CA LYS A 421 4.12 20.69 15.44
C LYS A 421 3.43 19.35 15.74
N GLU A 422 2.53 18.93 14.89
CA GLU A 422 1.81 17.66 15.01
C GLU A 422 2.76 16.47 14.82
N MET A 423 3.75 16.59 13.96
CA MET A 423 4.78 15.56 13.79
C MET A 423 5.65 15.42 15.04
N GLN A 424 5.99 16.52 15.73
CA GLN A 424 6.69 16.46 17.03
C GLN A 424 5.79 15.83 18.10
N GLU A 425 4.50 16.16 18.15
CA GLU A 425 3.51 15.51 19.03
C GLU A 425 3.48 13.99 18.77
N LEU A 426 3.39 13.58 17.50
CA LEU A 426 3.44 12.16 17.10
C LEU A 426 4.72 11.47 17.61
N PHE A 427 5.88 12.08 17.37
CA PHE A 427 7.16 11.52 17.78
C PHE A 427 7.25 11.34 19.29
N HIS A 428 6.85 12.35 20.09
CA HIS A 428 6.84 12.26 21.56
C HIS A 428 5.87 11.21 22.08
N LEU A 429 4.66 11.12 21.49
CA LEU A 429 3.70 10.07 21.84
C LEU A 429 4.30 8.70 21.55
N PHE A 430 4.89 8.51 20.38
CA PHE A 430 5.52 7.25 20.01
C PHE A 430 6.66 6.88 20.95
N GLN A 431 7.53 7.83 21.29
CA GLN A 431 8.59 7.61 22.30
C GLN A 431 8.02 7.11 23.63
N SER A 432 6.97 7.79 24.14
CA SER A 432 6.36 7.42 25.41
C SER A 432 5.70 6.03 25.38
N VAL A 433 5.16 5.63 24.22
CA VAL A 433 4.59 4.29 23.99
C VAL A 433 5.69 3.23 24.08
N ILE A 434 6.78 3.41 23.33
CA ILE A 434 7.87 2.44 23.28
C ILE A 434 8.53 2.28 24.64
N GLN A 435 8.81 3.37 25.36
CA GLN A 435 9.37 3.34 26.72
C GLN A 435 8.47 2.55 27.69
N SER A 436 7.15 2.75 27.63
CA SER A 436 6.19 2.01 28.45
C SER A 436 6.19 0.51 28.12
N VAL A 437 6.28 0.17 26.83
CA VAL A 437 6.29 -1.23 26.39
C VAL A 437 7.63 -1.90 26.75
N GLU A 438 8.78 -1.21 26.66
CA GLU A 438 10.08 -1.72 27.11
C GLU A 438 10.07 -2.11 28.59
N ILE A 439 9.52 -1.24 29.45
CA ILE A 439 9.34 -1.54 30.89
C ILE A 439 8.48 -2.80 31.09
N THR A 440 7.45 -2.98 30.27
CA THR A 440 6.62 -4.19 30.32
C THR A 440 7.40 -5.43 29.89
N CYS A 441 8.18 -5.33 28.82
CA CYS A 441 9.03 -6.43 28.33
C CYS A 441 10.06 -6.86 29.38
N GLU A 442 10.67 -5.89 30.09
CA GLU A 442 11.62 -6.16 31.18
C GLU A 442 10.95 -6.88 32.35
N LYS A 443 9.79 -6.39 32.79
CA LYS A 443 9.03 -7.00 33.90
C LYS A 443 8.57 -8.43 33.57
N GLU A 444 8.28 -8.72 32.32
CA GLU A 444 7.87 -10.04 31.86
C GLU A 444 9.08 -10.94 31.48
N GLY A 445 10.32 -10.47 31.70
CA GLY A 445 11.55 -11.22 31.41
C GLY A 445 11.74 -11.53 29.92
N LYS A 446 11.34 -10.62 29.05
CA LYS A 446 11.43 -10.76 27.57
C LYS A 446 12.59 -9.97 26.95
N LEU A 447 13.28 -9.14 27.76
CA LEU A 447 14.51 -8.41 27.41
C LEU A 447 15.67 -8.86 28.30
#